data_464cb1f3636ee74bf4073f040273c892
#
_entry.id   464cb1f3636ee74bf4073f040273c892
#
_cell.length_a   1.000
_cell.length_b   1.000
_cell.length_c   1.000
_cell.angle_alpha   90.00
_cell.angle_beta   90.00
_cell.angle_gamma   90.00
#
_symmetry.space_group_name_H-M   'P 1'
#
loop_
_entity.id
_entity.type
_entity.pdbx_description
1 polymer ?
#
loop_
_entity_poly.entity_id
_entity_poly.type
_entity_poly.pdbx_seq_one_letter_code
_entity_poly.pdbx_strand_id
1 'polypeptide(L)'
;MLLDEKVTENEIEGMVRLFLENVKSGIWRSQGWPAVWTDYAVSKLALNGHSKIMAKLFKGRELSVNCFCPGFTQTSMTGGKGKYTSQAAAEVATCIVLLPPEKLLTGKFYVGSTPGVYSNHLHCLVVHEKMRRAKT
;
A
#
# COMPACT_ATOMS: atom_id res chain seq x y z
N MET A 1 6.27 -7.82 -7.81
CA MET A 1 5.38 -8.98 -7.63
C MET A 1 4.02 -8.60 -7.07
N LEU A 2 3.83 -8.29 -5.80
CA LEU A 2 2.50 -7.93 -5.26
C LEU A 2 1.95 -6.55 -5.68
N LEU A 3 2.73 -5.76 -6.37
CA LEU A 3 2.32 -4.48 -6.95
C LEU A 3 2.30 -4.54 -8.48
N ASP A 4 2.53 -5.73 -9.03
CA ASP A 4 2.37 -6.01 -10.45
C ASP A 4 0.87 -6.01 -10.83
N GLU A 5 0.59 -5.68 -12.09
CA GLU A 5 -0.77 -5.79 -12.63
C GLU A 5 -1.28 -7.25 -12.68
N LYS A 6 -0.37 -8.22 -12.54
CA LYS A 6 -0.69 -9.67 -12.58
C LYS A 6 -0.87 -10.31 -11.21
N VAL A 7 -0.84 -9.52 -10.12
CA VAL A 7 -1.01 -10.07 -8.77
C VAL A 7 -2.29 -10.89 -8.63
N THR A 8 -2.19 -12.03 -7.93
CA THR A 8 -3.27 -12.97 -7.62
C THR A 8 -3.51 -13.08 -6.12
N GLU A 9 -4.70 -13.54 -5.73
CA GLU A 9 -5.01 -13.81 -4.32
C GLU A 9 -4.05 -14.83 -3.71
N ASN A 10 -3.76 -15.92 -4.43
CA ASN A 10 -2.83 -16.95 -3.98
C ASN A 10 -1.41 -16.40 -3.67
N GLU A 11 -0.94 -15.42 -4.45
CA GLU A 11 0.35 -14.78 -4.18
C GLU A 11 0.31 -13.91 -2.93
N ILE A 12 -0.81 -13.23 -2.68
CA ILE A 12 -0.98 -12.42 -1.46
C ILE A 12 -1.05 -13.34 -0.24
N GLU A 13 -1.90 -14.38 -0.29
CA GLU A 13 -2.00 -15.37 0.79
C GLU A 13 -0.68 -16.08 1.05
N GLY A 14 0.02 -16.50 0.01
CA GLY A 14 1.32 -17.15 0.11
C GLY A 14 2.35 -16.28 0.81
N MET A 15 2.39 -14.97 0.49
CA MET A 15 3.26 -14.02 1.17
C MET A 15 2.91 -13.87 2.66
N VAL A 16 1.63 -13.69 2.98
CA VAL A 16 1.19 -13.51 4.37
C VAL A 16 1.46 -14.78 5.18
N ARG A 17 1.17 -15.96 4.62
CA ARG A 17 1.43 -17.25 5.25
C ARG A 17 2.93 -17.42 5.54
N LEU A 18 3.77 -17.17 4.54
CA LEU A 18 5.24 -17.25 4.71
C LEU A 18 5.74 -16.31 5.81
N PHE A 19 5.20 -15.09 5.87
CA PHE A 19 5.55 -14.16 6.94
C PHE A 19 5.18 -14.71 8.31
N LEU A 20 3.95 -15.20 8.47
CA LEU A 20 3.48 -15.76 9.75
C LEU A 20 4.29 -16.99 10.19
N GLU A 21 4.64 -17.87 9.26
CA GLU A 21 5.50 -19.03 9.52
C GLU A 21 6.90 -18.61 9.97
N ASN A 22 7.50 -17.63 9.32
CA ASN A 22 8.81 -17.09 9.67
C ASN A 22 8.80 -16.37 11.03
N VAL A 23 7.71 -15.69 11.37
CA VAL A 23 7.53 -15.10 12.71
C VAL A 23 7.40 -16.19 13.76
N LYS A 24 6.56 -17.20 13.52
CA LYS A 24 6.36 -18.35 14.43
C LYS A 24 7.66 -19.11 14.69
N SER A 25 8.49 -19.25 13.67
CA SER A 25 9.79 -19.94 13.76
C SER A 25 10.92 -19.03 14.26
N GLY A 26 10.68 -17.76 14.51
CA GLY A 26 11.68 -16.80 14.98
C GLY A 26 12.72 -16.38 13.95
N ILE A 27 12.58 -16.80 12.69
CA ILE A 27 13.59 -16.58 11.63
C ILE A 27 13.30 -15.40 10.72
N TRP A 28 12.20 -14.68 10.94
CA TRP A 28 11.74 -13.63 10.05
C TRP A 28 12.81 -12.55 9.72
N ARG A 29 13.70 -12.24 10.68
CA ARG A 29 14.78 -11.26 10.46
C ARG A 29 15.81 -11.74 9.45
N SER A 30 16.20 -13.00 9.51
CA SER A 30 17.16 -13.61 8.59
C SER A 30 16.58 -13.85 7.19
N GLN A 31 15.26 -13.89 7.07
CA GLN A 31 14.56 -14.07 5.80
C GLN A 31 14.34 -12.76 5.00
N GLY A 32 14.97 -11.67 5.43
CA GLY A 32 14.97 -10.41 4.68
C GLY A 32 13.71 -9.55 4.85
N TRP A 33 12.82 -9.89 5.79
CA TRP A 33 11.69 -9.03 6.13
C TRP A 33 12.17 -7.69 6.71
N PRO A 34 11.44 -6.59 6.53
CA PRO A 34 11.82 -5.29 7.09
C PRO A 34 12.06 -5.37 8.60
N ALA A 35 13.10 -4.72 9.09
CA ALA A 35 13.43 -4.76 10.51
C ALA A 35 12.49 -3.90 11.39
N VAL A 36 11.79 -2.94 10.78
CA VAL A 36 10.93 -1.97 11.47
C VAL A 36 9.56 -1.97 10.81
N TRP A 37 8.51 -1.95 11.63
CA TRP A 37 7.11 -1.93 11.16
C TRP A 37 6.75 -3.11 10.24
N THR A 38 7.33 -4.27 10.48
CA THR A 38 7.24 -5.43 9.59
C THR A 38 5.80 -5.91 9.41
N ASP A 39 5.08 -6.13 10.49
CA ASP A 39 3.69 -6.56 10.53
C ASP A 39 2.76 -5.55 9.85
N TYR A 40 2.94 -4.27 10.17
CA TYR A 40 2.25 -3.18 9.50
C TYR A 40 2.54 -3.16 7.99
N ALA A 41 3.81 -3.23 7.60
CA ALA A 41 4.22 -3.20 6.20
C ALA A 41 3.65 -4.39 5.40
N VAL A 42 3.67 -5.59 5.97
CA VAL A 42 3.11 -6.80 5.35
C VAL A 42 1.59 -6.67 5.21
N SER A 43 0.89 -6.22 6.25
CA SER A 43 -0.56 -6.04 6.19
C SER A 43 -0.99 -5.01 5.14
N LYS A 44 -0.29 -3.87 5.04
CA LYS A 44 -0.59 -2.83 4.06
C LYS A 44 -0.23 -3.24 2.64
N LEU A 45 0.84 -4.01 2.46
CA LEU A 45 1.20 -4.57 1.16
C LEU A 45 0.14 -5.56 0.66
N ALA A 46 -0.36 -6.43 1.53
CA ALA A 46 -1.45 -7.35 1.23
C ALA A 46 -2.73 -6.58 0.83
N LEU A 47 -3.09 -5.56 1.59
CA LEU A 47 -4.25 -4.70 1.30
C LEU A 47 -4.11 -3.99 -0.06
N ASN A 48 -2.94 -3.45 -0.37
CA ASN A 48 -2.68 -2.80 -1.65
C ASN A 48 -2.76 -3.80 -2.83
N GLY A 49 -2.24 -5.02 -2.64
CA GLY A 49 -2.38 -6.10 -3.62
C GLY A 49 -3.83 -6.47 -3.87
N HIS A 50 -4.60 -6.65 -2.79
CA HIS A 50 -6.03 -6.96 -2.88
C HIS A 50 -6.82 -5.83 -3.58
N SER A 51 -6.51 -4.56 -3.29
CA SER A 51 -7.14 -3.43 -3.98
C SER A 51 -6.90 -3.45 -5.49
N LYS A 52 -5.74 -3.92 -5.95
CA LYS A 52 -5.48 -4.12 -7.38
C LYS A 52 -6.31 -5.24 -7.99
N ILE A 53 -6.50 -6.34 -7.26
CA ILE A 53 -7.38 -7.43 -7.69
C ILE A 53 -8.81 -6.92 -7.84
N MET A 54 -9.30 -6.18 -6.85
CA MET A 54 -10.63 -5.56 -6.90
C MET A 54 -10.76 -4.57 -8.06
N ALA A 55 -9.74 -3.77 -8.33
CA ALA A 55 -9.74 -2.85 -9.46
C ALA A 55 -9.89 -3.57 -10.81
N LYS A 56 -9.29 -4.75 -10.96
CA LYS A 56 -9.47 -5.60 -12.16
C LYS A 56 -10.87 -6.21 -12.23
N LEU A 57 -11.35 -6.72 -11.10
CA LEU A 57 -12.64 -7.39 -11.02
C LEU A 57 -13.80 -6.45 -11.38
N PHE A 58 -13.65 -5.17 -11.02
CA PHE A 58 -14.64 -4.13 -11.31
C PHE A 58 -14.33 -3.31 -12.57
N LYS A 59 -13.35 -3.73 -13.37
CA LYS A 59 -13.01 -3.05 -14.63
C LYS A 59 -14.23 -3.02 -15.56
N GLY A 60 -14.52 -1.83 -16.11
CA GLY A 60 -15.68 -1.62 -16.99
C GLY A 60 -16.99 -1.31 -16.25
N ARG A 61 -16.98 -1.25 -14.93
CA ARG A 61 -18.09 -0.71 -14.12
C ARG A 61 -17.80 0.76 -13.76
N GLU A 62 -18.83 1.49 -13.39
CA GLU A 62 -18.72 2.88 -12.91
C GLU A 62 -18.16 2.92 -11.46
N LEU A 63 -17.05 2.21 -11.25
CA LEU A 63 -16.38 2.07 -9.96
C LEU A 63 -14.87 2.13 -10.12
N SER A 64 -14.23 2.99 -9.35
CA SER A 64 -12.77 3.05 -9.22
C SER A 64 -12.32 2.54 -7.87
N VAL A 65 -11.36 1.61 -7.88
CA VAL A 65 -10.72 1.07 -6.67
C VAL A 65 -9.26 1.49 -6.66
N ASN A 66 -8.87 2.26 -5.67
CA ASN A 66 -7.52 2.81 -5.55
C ASN A 66 -7.03 2.74 -4.11
N CYS A 67 -5.72 2.83 -3.93
CA CYS A 67 -5.09 2.99 -2.62
C CYS A 67 -4.57 4.42 -2.48
N PHE A 68 -4.55 4.90 -1.24
CA PHE A 68 -4.04 6.21 -0.90
C PHE A 68 -3.14 6.13 0.34
N CYS A 69 -1.98 6.76 0.27
CA CYS A 69 -1.09 6.95 1.41
C CYS A 69 -0.95 8.46 1.69
N PRO A 70 -1.47 8.95 2.82
CA PRO A 70 -1.38 10.37 3.19
C PRO A 70 0.02 10.78 3.69
N GLY A 71 0.95 9.84 3.79
CA GLY A 71 2.22 10.04 4.47
C GLY A 71 2.13 9.91 5.99
N PHE A 72 3.17 10.34 6.70
CA PHE A 72 3.23 10.24 8.16
C PHE A 72 2.37 11.34 8.80
N THR A 73 1.18 10.96 9.21
CA THR A 73 0.10 11.87 9.64
C THR A 73 -0.02 11.91 11.16
N GLN A 74 -0.31 13.08 11.72
CA GLN A 74 -0.56 13.29 13.14
C GLN A 74 -1.88 12.66 13.55
N THR A 75 -1.80 11.51 14.21
CA THR A 75 -2.94 10.73 14.71
C THR A 75 -2.57 10.10 16.05
N SER A 76 -3.55 9.51 16.74
CA SER A 76 -3.29 8.71 17.95
C SER A 76 -2.32 7.55 17.69
N MET A 77 -2.38 6.92 16.52
CA MET A 77 -1.46 5.84 16.12
C MET A 77 0.00 6.31 16.07
N THR A 78 0.26 7.56 15.69
CA THR A 78 1.60 8.14 15.62
C THR A 78 2.00 8.89 16.89
N GLY A 79 1.16 8.86 17.92
CA GLY A 79 1.34 9.67 19.13
C GLY A 79 1.43 11.18 18.85
N GLY A 80 0.76 11.65 17.80
CA GLY A 80 0.78 13.05 17.37
C GLY A 80 2.06 13.47 16.63
N LYS A 81 3.02 12.59 16.41
CA LYS A 81 4.35 12.90 15.82
C LYS A 81 4.39 12.91 14.29
N GLY A 82 3.25 12.89 13.63
CA GLY A 82 3.19 12.94 12.18
C GLY A 82 3.73 14.24 11.59
N LYS A 83 4.21 14.19 10.35
CA LYS A 83 4.66 15.36 9.58
C LYS A 83 3.48 16.23 9.11
N TYR A 84 2.34 15.58 8.80
CA TYR A 84 1.16 16.22 8.26
C TYR A 84 0.00 16.17 9.25
N THR A 85 -0.86 17.16 9.24
CA THR A 85 -2.08 17.14 10.05
C THR A 85 -3.10 16.16 9.45
N SER A 86 -4.01 15.64 10.27
CA SER A 86 -5.12 14.80 9.79
C SER A 86 -6.02 15.55 8.81
N GLN A 87 -6.19 16.86 9.00
CA GLN A 87 -6.94 17.71 8.08
C GLN A 87 -6.26 17.78 6.70
N ALA A 88 -4.95 18.02 6.62
CA ALA A 88 -4.22 18.04 5.36
C ALA A 88 -4.32 16.69 4.63
N ALA A 89 -4.24 15.58 5.36
CA ALA A 89 -4.42 14.26 4.80
C ALA A 89 -5.85 14.04 4.25
N ALA A 90 -6.87 14.52 4.96
CA ALA A 90 -8.26 14.46 4.52
C ALA A 90 -8.52 15.31 3.27
N GLU A 91 -7.94 16.50 3.18
CA GLU A 91 -8.03 17.38 2.00
C GLU A 91 -7.48 16.67 0.75
N VAL A 92 -6.32 16.01 0.86
CA VAL A 92 -5.75 15.25 -0.26
C VAL A 92 -6.64 14.08 -0.66
N ALA A 93 -7.15 13.31 0.31
CA ALA A 93 -8.09 12.21 0.03
C ALA A 93 -9.35 12.71 -0.66
N THR A 94 -9.91 13.83 -0.19
CA THR A 94 -11.10 14.47 -0.78
C THR A 94 -10.83 14.90 -2.22
N CYS A 95 -9.68 15.52 -2.49
CA CYS A 95 -9.30 15.89 -3.85
C CYS A 95 -9.25 14.67 -4.79
N ILE A 96 -8.75 13.51 -4.32
CA ILE A 96 -8.71 12.29 -5.14
C ILE A 96 -10.13 11.77 -5.41
N VAL A 97 -10.98 11.72 -4.38
CA VAL A 97 -12.37 11.22 -4.50
C VAL A 97 -13.23 12.10 -5.41
N LEU A 98 -12.97 13.41 -5.39
CA LEU A 98 -13.70 14.40 -6.22
C LEU A 98 -13.07 14.60 -7.60
N LEU A 99 -12.08 13.81 -8.01
CA LEU A 99 -11.58 13.87 -9.37
C LEU A 99 -12.72 13.54 -10.35
N PRO A 100 -12.80 14.29 -11.48
CA PRO A 100 -13.72 13.95 -12.54
C PRO A 100 -13.49 12.52 -13.03
N PRO A 101 -14.55 11.75 -13.39
CA PRO A 101 -14.45 10.34 -13.78
C PRO A 101 -13.38 10.07 -14.85
N GLU A 102 -13.19 10.97 -15.79
CA GLU A 102 -12.19 10.87 -16.86
C GLU A 102 -10.73 11.00 -16.35
N LYS A 103 -10.52 11.56 -15.16
CA LYS A 103 -9.22 11.71 -14.52
C LYS A 103 -8.99 10.66 -13.41
N LEU A 104 -10.05 10.04 -12.92
CA LEU A 104 -9.98 9.04 -11.86
C LEU A 104 -9.64 7.67 -12.44
N LEU A 105 -8.38 7.30 -12.38
CA LEU A 105 -7.92 5.97 -12.80
C LEU A 105 -8.29 4.92 -11.75
N THR A 106 -8.34 3.64 -12.15
CA THR A 106 -8.52 2.51 -11.23
C THR A 106 -7.24 1.71 -11.06
N GLY A 107 -7.06 1.03 -9.93
CA GLY A 107 -5.88 0.20 -9.61
C GLY A 107 -4.61 1.01 -9.32
N LYS A 108 -4.74 2.29 -8.96
CA LYS A 108 -3.61 3.18 -8.68
C LYS A 108 -3.32 3.26 -7.18
N PHE A 109 -2.06 3.59 -6.89
CA PHE A 109 -1.61 3.92 -5.54
C PHE A 109 -1.22 5.40 -5.54
N TYR A 110 -2.02 6.21 -4.87
CA TYR A 110 -1.78 7.63 -4.73
C TYR A 110 -0.93 7.90 -3.49
N VAL A 111 0.13 8.66 -3.65
CA VAL A 111 0.94 9.17 -2.54
C VAL A 111 0.88 10.69 -2.61
N GLY A 112 0.45 11.31 -1.56
CA GLY A 112 0.38 12.74 -1.54
C GLY A 112 0.22 13.31 -0.13
N SER A 113 0.90 14.41 0.08
CA SER A 113 0.83 15.21 1.30
C SER A 113 0.45 16.66 1.01
N THR A 114 0.20 16.97 -0.28
CA THR A 114 -0.16 18.33 -0.75
C THR A 114 -1.29 18.19 -1.76
N PRO A 115 -2.41 18.92 -1.59
CA PRO A 115 -3.50 18.92 -2.55
C PRO A 115 -3.00 19.28 -3.96
N GLY A 116 -3.43 18.51 -4.96
CA GLY A 116 -3.09 18.73 -6.38
C GLY A 116 -1.75 18.14 -6.83
N VAL A 117 -0.92 17.63 -5.92
CA VAL A 117 0.34 16.94 -6.27
C VAL A 117 0.18 15.45 -5.98
N TYR A 118 -0.16 14.68 -7.00
CA TYR A 118 -0.29 13.23 -6.90
C TYR A 118 0.85 12.56 -7.67
N SER A 119 1.67 11.81 -6.97
CA SER A 119 2.68 10.97 -7.61
C SER A 119 2.13 9.56 -7.77
N ASN A 120 2.11 9.06 -9.00
CA ASN A 120 1.83 7.65 -9.29
C ASN A 120 2.97 6.73 -8.86
N HIS A 121 3.98 7.26 -8.15
CA HIS A 121 5.15 6.49 -7.75
C HIS A 121 4.96 5.80 -6.40
N LEU A 122 5.14 4.50 -6.45
CA LEU A 122 5.22 3.59 -5.33
C LEU A 122 6.36 3.98 -4.36
N HIS A 123 6.08 4.70 -3.30
CA HIS A 123 7.02 4.84 -2.18
C HIS A 123 6.80 3.77 -1.08
N CYS A 124 6.15 2.67 -1.41
CA CYS A 124 6.25 1.42 -0.64
C CYS A 124 7.50 0.61 -1.04
N LEU A 125 8.51 1.29 -1.62
CA LEU A 125 9.70 0.70 -2.24
C LEU A 125 10.64 -0.02 -1.28
N VAL A 126 10.64 0.34 -0.01
CA VAL A 126 11.62 -0.23 0.94
C VAL A 126 11.34 -1.72 1.23
N VAL A 127 10.06 -2.12 1.22
CA VAL A 127 9.67 -3.52 1.44
C VAL A 127 9.87 -4.35 0.17
N HIS A 128 9.62 -3.76 -0.99
CA HIS A 128 9.61 -4.48 -2.26
C HIS A 128 11.01 -4.83 -2.78
N GLU A 129 11.98 -3.96 -2.60
CA GLU A 129 13.35 -4.18 -3.10
C GLU A 129 14.09 -5.24 -2.27
N LYS A 130 13.84 -5.27 -0.96
CA LYS A 130 14.41 -6.31 -0.08
C LYS A 130 13.79 -7.69 -0.30
N MET A 131 12.51 -7.78 -0.68
CA MET A 131 11.88 -9.06 -1.03
C MET A 131 12.36 -9.62 -2.37
N ARG A 132 12.81 -8.79 -3.30
CA ARG A 132 13.46 -9.28 -4.54
C ARG A 132 14.79 -9.95 -4.27
N ARG A 133 15.60 -9.40 -3.35
CA ARG A 133 16.94 -9.93 -3.00
C ARG A 133 16.90 -11.21 -2.18
N ALA A 134 15.79 -11.52 -1.52
CA ALA A 134 15.64 -12.76 -0.75
C ALA A 134 15.25 -13.97 -1.62
N LYS A 135 15.04 -13.80 -2.94
CA LYS A 135 14.69 -14.88 -3.90
C LYS A 135 15.80 -15.17 -4.91
N THR A 136 16.95 -14.51 -4.83
CA THR A 136 18.18 -14.84 -5.55
C THR A 136 19.21 -15.41 -4.59
#